data_826f032d5cc0502f78e852cde8eaa88d
#
_entry.id   826f032d5cc0502f78e852cde8eaa88d
#
_cell.length_a   1.000
_cell.length_b   1.000
_cell.length_c   1.000
_cell.angle_alpha   90.00
_cell.angle_beta   90.00
_cell.angle_gamma   90.00
#
_symmetry.space_group_name_H-M   'P 1'
#
loop_
_entity.id
_entity.type
_entity.pdbx_description
1 polymer ?
#
loop_
_entity_poly.entity_id
_entity_poly.type
_entity_poly.pdbx_seq_one_letter_code
_entity_poly.pdbx_strand_id
1 'polypeptide(L)'
;PISSQTEQDTRRFASFAKIPVFDPSSVEQGVEMLPRAFALSERYRTPVIVRPTTRVCHSSTFVDVAEKTQGAPVKGFSKDDSRWVIFPARAYRGHKEINSRLAKIADEFSGVCASETPSGLPSEDLSRFNPIENHGDAPKIGIACGGVSTAYAKEALSILEHAAKQTTSAAGVAGGERGEALPSYRFMQIGTPFPFPEARVDEFLDGLDAVIVFEELDSVIEDGLVHMAGLRAARGKSAPRVLGRASGACRDAG
;
A
#
# COMPACT_ATOMS: atom_id res chain seq x y z
N PRO A 1 -8.10 13.90 -3.96
CA PRO A 1 -7.12 14.45 -4.90
C PRO A 1 -7.27 15.97 -4.99
N ILE A 2 -6.14 16.67 -4.95
CA ILE A 2 -5.98 18.13 -4.83
C ILE A 2 -6.64 18.93 -5.98
N SER A 3 -7.21 18.31 -6.99
CA SER A 3 -7.79 18.99 -8.16
C SER A 3 -9.29 18.76 -8.33
N SER A 4 -9.95 18.14 -7.38
CA SER A 4 -11.39 17.89 -7.42
C SER A 4 -12.16 18.93 -6.59
N GLN A 5 -13.35 19.30 -7.02
CA GLN A 5 -14.24 20.17 -6.22
C GLN A 5 -14.76 19.47 -4.96
N THR A 6 -14.76 18.12 -4.96
CA THR A 6 -15.16 17.30 -3.84
C THR A 6 -14.09 16.26 -3.62
N GLU A 7 -13.24 16.46 -2.62
CA GLU A 7 -12.23 15.48 -2.27
C GLU A 7 -12.83 14.35 -1.48
N GLN A 8 -12.60 13.13 -1.95
CA GLN A 8 -13.06 11.91 -1.29
C GLN A 8 -11.95 10.88 -1.29
N ASP A 9 -11.70 10.26 -0.14
CA ASP A 9 -10.75 9.17 -0.06
C ASP A 9 -11.41 7.83 -0.37
N THR A 10 -11.20 7.34 -1.60
CA THR A 10 -11.76 6.06 -2.04
C THR A 10 -11.19 4.85 -1.29
N ARG A 11 -10.06 4.99 -0.56
CA ARG A 11 -9.53 3.94 0.31
C ARG A 11 -10.48 3.69 1.50
N ARG A 12 -11.10 4.74 2.04
CA ARG A 12 -12.15 4.62 3.08
C ARG A 12 -13.40 3.94 2.54
N PHE A 13 -13.84 4.33 1.34
CA PHE A 13 -14.96 3.67 0.68
C PHE A 13 -14.67 2.18 0.44
N ALA A 14 -13.49 1.84 -0.04
CA ALA A 14 -13.09 0.47 -0.27
C ALA A 14 -13.13 -0.39 1.00
N SER A 15 -12.66 0.14 2.11
CA SER A 15 -12.75 -0.51 3.43
C SER A 15 -14.20 -0.73 3.86
N PHE A 16 -15.06 0.28 3.70
CA PHE A 16 -16.49 0.17 3.98
C PHE A 16 -17.17 -0.87 3.08
N ALA A 17 -16.90 -0.82 1.78
CA ALA A 17 -17.48 -1.73 0.78
C ALA A 17 -16.83 -3.12 0.76
N LYS A 18 -15.73 -3.32 1.50
CA LYS A 18 -14.91 -4.55 1.53
C LYS A 18 -14.39 -4.96 0.15
N ILE A 19 -13.91 -3.98 -0.61
CA ILE A 19 -13.37 -4.12 -1.97
C ILE A 19 -11.85 -3.89 -1.93
N PRO A 20 -11.02 -4.83 -2.43
CA PRO A 20 -9.57 -4.65 -2.49
C PRO A 20 -9.14 -3.44 -3.33
N VAL A 21 -8.03 -2.82 -2.92
CA VAL A 21 -7.48 -1.60 -3.56
C VAL A 21 -6.04 -1.82 -3.99
N PHE A 22 -5.74 -1.36 -5.21
CA PHE A 22 -4.39 -1.07 -5.67
C PHE A 22 -4.23 0.45 -5.80
N ASP A 23 -3.20 1.00 -5.18
CA ASP A 23 -2.91 2.45 -5.09
C ASP A 23 -1.51 2.74 -5.69
N PRO A 24 -1.41 2.88 -7.02
CA PRO A 24 -0.13 3.05 -7.69
C PRO A 24 0.52 4.39 -7.34
N SER A 25 1.85 4.36 -7.18
CA SER A 25 2.68 5.55 -6.95
C SER A 25 3.16 6.22 -8.23
N SER A 26 3.10 5.52 -9.36
CA SER A 26 3.50 6.01 -10.68
C SER A 26 2.64 5.41 -11.79
N VAL A 27 2.79 5.93 -13.01
CA VAL A 27 2.11 5.40 -14.20
C VAL A 27 2.56 3.97 -14.50
N GLU A 28 3.87 3.70 -14.42
CA GLU A 28 4.46 2.37 -14.66
C GLU A 28 3.86 1.34 -13.71
N GLN A 29 3.82 1.69 -12.41
CA GLN A 29 3.22 0.81 -11.41
C GLN A 29 1.72 0.60 -11.67
N GLY A 30 1.01 1.63 -12.12
CA GLY A 30 -0.40 1.51 -12.49
C GLY A 30 -0.62 0.55 -13.66
N VAL A 31 0.25 0.60 -14.68
CA VAL A 31 0.22 -0.33 -15.82
C VAL A 31 0.50 -1.76 -15.36
N GLU A 32 1.42 -1.95 -14.41
CA GLU A 32 1.72 -3.27 -13.84
C GLU A 32 0.60 -3.80 -12.94
N MET A 33 0.00 -2.94 -12.12
CA MET A 33 -1.08 -3.29 -11.18
C MET A 33 -2.38 -3.68 -11.89
N LEU A 34 -2.70 -3.04 -13.03
CA LEU A 34 -4.00 -3.22 -13.70
C LEU A 34 -4.27 -4.69 -14.10
N PRO A 35 -3.40 -5.40 -14.83
CA PRO A 35 -3.64 -6.81 -15.15
C PRO A 35 -3.70 -7.70 -13.89
N ARG A 36 -2.98 -7.35 -12.81
CA ARG A 36 -3.04 -8.09 -11.55
C ARG A 36 -4.35 -7.85 -10.81
N ALA A 37 -4.89 -6.64 -10.89
CA ALA A 37 -6.22 -6.33 -10.36
C ALA A 37 -7.31 -7.14 -11.05
N PHE A 38 -7.26 -7.28 -12.38
CA PHE A 38 -8.16 -8.17 -13.13
C PHE A 38 -7.98 -9.63 -12.71
N ALA A 39 -6.74 -10.13 -12.64
CA ALA A 39 -6.47 -11.49 -12.21
C ALA A 39 -6.96 -11.76 -10.77
N LEU A 40 -6.78 -10.82 -9.85
CA LEU A 40 -7.29 -10.90 -8.48
C LEU A 40 -8.83 -10.95 -8.47
N SER A 41 -9.48 -10.08 -9.27
CA SER A 41 -10.93 -10.02 -9.40
C SER A 41 -11.51 -11.35 -9.83
N GLU A 42 -10.94 -11.99 -10.86
CA GLU A 42 -11.35 -13.30 -11.34
C GLU A 42 -11.09 -14.40 -10.30
N ARG A 43 -9.91 -14.39 -9.68
CA ARG A 43 -9.48 -15.37 -8.69
C ARG A 43 -10.39 -15.39 -7.46
N TYR A 44 -10.74 -14.22 -6.97
CA TYR A 44 -11.55 -14.08 -5.75
C TYR A 44 -13.03 -13.76 -6.03
N ARG A 45 -13.44 -13.62 -7.29
CA ARG A 45 -14.81 -13.27 -7.70
C ARG A 45 -15.34 -12.07 -6.94
N THR A 46 -14.55 -10.98 -6.96
CA THR A 46 -14.84 -9.72 -6.26
C THR A 46 -14.41 -8.54 -7.13
N PRO A 47 -15.13 -7.42 -7.11
CA PRO A 47 -14.60 -6.21 -7.73
C PRO A 47 -13.30 -5.79 -7.05
N VAL A 48 -12.47 -5.04 -7.78
CA VAL A 48 -11.20 -4.49 -7.31
C VAL A 48 -11.14 -3.02 -7.73
N ILE A 49 -10.66 -2.16 -6.85
CA ILE A 49 -10.42 -0.75 -7.14
C ILE A 49 -8.95 -0.57 -7.50
N VAL A 50 -8.66 0.04 -8.64
CA VAL A 50 -7.35 0.61 -8.95
C VAL A 50 -7.50 2.13 -8.83
N ARG A 51 -6.75 2.74 -7.91
CA ARG A 51 -6.89 4.14 -7.51
C ARG A 51 -5.66 4.97 -7.88
N PRO A 52 -5.44 5.31 -9.14
CA PRO A 52 -4.43 6.32 -9.44
C PRO A 52 -4.92 7.69 -8.98
N THR A 53 -4.05 8.44 -8.29
CA THR A 53 -4.35 9.82 -7.92
C THR A 53 -4.33 10.72 -9.16
N THR A 54 -4.91 11.92 -9.05
CA THR A 54 -4.93 12.90 -10.15
C THR A 54 -3.54 13.18 -10.71
N ARG A 55 -2.52 13.26 -9.87
CA ARG A 55 -1.14 13.50 -10.32
C ARG A 55 -0.58 12.33 -11.12
N VAL A 56 -0.86 11.09 -10.72
CA VAL A 56 -0.50 9.90 -11.50
C VAL A 56 -1.26 9.89 -12.84
N CYS A 57 -2.56 10.22 -12.84
CA CYS A 57 -3.37 10.28 -14.06
C CYS A 57 -2.90 11.34 -15.06
N HIS A 58 -2.30 12.44 -14.58
CA HIS A 58 -1.79 13.54 -15.43
C HIS A 58 -0.30 13.37 -15.78
N SER A 59 0.35 12.34 -15.27
CA SER A 59 1.73 12.01 -15.62
C SER A 59 1.80 11.21 -16.91
N SER A 60 2.95 11.24 -17.56
CA SER A 60 3.22 10.49 -18.79
C SER A 60 4.53 9.74 -18.64
N THR A 61 4.59 8.54 -19.21
CA THR A 61 5.79 7.73 -19.25
C THR A 61 5.83 6.88 -20.52
N PHE A 62 6.98 6.28 -20.79
CA PHE A 62 7.12 5.28 -21.87
C PHE A 62 6.93 3.89 -21.26
N VAL A 63 6.02 3.11 -21.86
CA VAL A 63 5.76 1.73 -21.47
C VAL A 63 5.84 0.81 -22.69
N ASP A 64 6.41 -0.37 -22.48
CA ASP A 64 6.36 -1.42 -23.49
C ASP A 64 4.96 -2.05 -23.49
N VAL A 65 4.28 -1.95 -24.62
CA VAL A 65 2.95 -2.53 -24.79
C VAL A 65 3.11 -3.98 -25.20
N ALA A 66 2.68 -4.89 -24.33
CA ALA A 66 2.64 -6.31 -24.66
C ALA A 66 1.67 -6.60 -25.82
N GLU A 67 2.00 -7.60 -26.63
CA GLU A 67 1.08 -8.07 -27.68
C GLU A 67 -0.27 -8.48 -27.06
N LYS A 68 -1.35 -8.18 -27.81
CA LYS A 68 -2.71 -8.50 -27.38
C LYS A 68 -2.87 -10.00 -27.19
N THR A 69 -2.97 -10.45 -25.95
CA THR A 69 -3.42 -11.81 -25.67
C THR A 69 -4.93 -11.91 -25.92
N GLN A 70 -5.37 -12.94 -26.64
CA GLN A 70 -6.81 -13.21 -26.77
C GLN A 70 -7.39 -13.44 -25.38
N GLY A 71 -8.36 -12.61 -24.99
CA GLY A 71 -9.09 -12.78 -23.74
C GLY A 71 -9.84 -14.13 -23.72
N ALA A 72 -10.05 -14.67 -22.52
CA ALA A 72 -10.89 -15.86 -22.38
C ALA A 72 -12.31 -15.57 -22.91
N PRO A 73 -12.96 -16.56 -23.56
CA PRO A 73 -14.30 -16.37 -24.09
C PRO A 73 -15.29 -16.03 -22.97
N VAL A 74 -16.13 -15.03 -23.23
CA VAL A 74 -17.17 -14.61 -22.27
C VAL A 74 -18.21 -15.71 -22.14
N LYS A 75 -18.32 -16.29 -20.92
CA LYS A 75 -19.23 -17.41 -20.65
C LYS A 75 -20.70 -16.99 -20.42
N GLY A 76 -21.01 -15.69 -20.46
CA GLY A 76 -22.32 -15.17 -20.14
C GLY A 76 -22.68 -15.25 -18.67
N PHE A 77 -23.94 -14.93 -18.35
CA PHE A 77 -24.44 -14.95 -16.98
C PHE A 77 -24.84 -16.37 -16.54
N SER A 78 -24.29 -16.83 -15.43
CA SER A 78 -24.67 -18.10 -14.81
C SER A 78 -25.85 -17.89 -13.88
N LYS A 79 -26.99 -18.55 -14.17
CA LYS A 79 -28.14 -18.58 -13.29
C LYS A 79 -27.86 -19.51 -12.12
N ASP A 80 -27.80 -18.94 -10.92
CA ASP A 80 -27.59 -19.67 -9.66
C ASP A 80 -28.36 -18.97 -8.54
N ASP A 81 -29.54 -19.47 -8.24
CA ASP A 81 -30.44 -18.89 -7.24
C ASP A 81 -29.79 -18.93 -5.84
N SER A 82 -28.99 -19.95 -5.56
CA SER A 82 -28.30 -20.06 -4.27
C SER A 82 -27.27 -18.94 -4.05
N ARG A 83 -26.75 -18.38 -5.14
CA ARG A 83 -25.77 -17.29 -5.15
C ARG A 83 -26.42 -15.91 -5.24
N TRP A 84 -27.44 -15.76 -6.11
CA TRP A 84 -27.95 -14.44 -6.48
C TRP A 84 -29.20 -14.01 -5.72
N VAL A 85 -30.00 -14.98 -5.21
CA VAL A 85 -31.20 -14.65 -4.44
C VAL A 85 -30.83 -14.41 -2.99
N ILE A 86 -30.98 -13.15 -2.54
CA ILE A 86 -30.56 -12.71 -1.21
C ILE A 86 -31.68 -12.91 -0.19
N PHE A 87 -31.58 -13.97 0.61
CA PHE A 87 -32.34 -14.18 1.85
C PHE A 87 -31.41 -14.02 3.07
N PRO A 88 -31.91 -13.83 4.29
CA PRO A 88 -31.11 -13.61 5.49
C PRO A 88 -30.00 -14.65 5.69
N ALA A 89 -30.28 -15.93 5.46
CA ALA A 89 -29.28 -17.00 5.56
C ALA A 89 -28.18 -16.88 4.50
N ARG A 90 -28.50 -16.43 3.28
CA ARG A 90 -27.52 -16.18 2.23
C ARG A 90 -26.68 -14.95 2.54
N ALA A 91 -27.30 -13.87 3.03
CA ALA A 91 -26.58 -12.66 3.44
C ALA A 91 -25.55 -12.96 4.53
N TYR A 92 -25.94 -13.73 5.55
CA TYR A 92 -25.04 -14.15 6.63
C TYR A 92 -23.86 -14.98 6.12
N ARG A 93 -24.11 -15.97 5.27
CA ARG A 93 -23.03 -16.77 4.63
C ARG A 93 -22.14 -15.89 3.77
N GLY A 94 -22.72 -15.01 2.95
CA GLY A 94 -21.99 -14.08 2.11
C GLY A 94 -21.05 -13.17 2.90
N HIS A 95 -21.46 -12.70 4.07
CA HIS A 95 -20.60 -11.91 4.94
C HIS A 95 -19.38 -12.71 5.45
N LYS A 96 -19.56 -13.96 5.83
CA LYS A 96 -18.44 -14.85 6.21
C LYS A 96 -17.50 -15.12 5.03
N GLU A 97 -18.07 -15.37 3.84
CA GLU A 97 -17.29 -15.57 2.60
C GLU A 97 -16.44 -14.32 2.26
N ILE A 98 -17.01 -13.12 2.41
CA ILE A 98 -16.30 -11.85 2.20
C ILE A 98 -15.12 -11.72 3.17
N ASN A 99 -15.33 -11.94 4.46
CA ASN A 99 -14.27 -11.80 5.46
C ASN A 99 -13.16 -12.84 5.25
N SER A 100 -13.51 -14.10 4.96
CA SER A 100 -12.53 -15.13 4.64
C SER A 100 -11.72 -14.81 3.37
N ARG A 101 -12.37 -14.27 2.35
CA ARG A 101 -11.74 -13.83 1.11
C ARG A 101 -10.76 -12.67 1.34
N LEU A 102 -11.16 -11.67 2.13
CA LEU A 102 -10.30 -10.54 2.45
C LEU A 102 -9.04 -10.97 3.21
N ALA A 103 -9.16 -11.92 4.14
CA ALA A 103 -7.98 -12.47 4.83
C ALA A 103 -7.00 -13.11 3.85
N LYS A 104 -7.48 -13.95 2.92
CA LYS A 104 -6.62 -14.56 1.88
C LYS A 104 -5.98 -13.52 0.94
N ILE A 105 -6.69 -12.44 0.62
CA ILE A 105 -6.14 -11.35 -0.20
C ILE A 105 -5.08 -10.57 0.59
N ALA A 106 -5.27 -10.33 1.89
CA ALA A 106 -4.26 -9.71 2.74
C ALA A 106 -2.98 -10.56 2.81
N ASP A 107 -3.13 -11.89 2.82
CA ASP A 107 -2.00 -12.82 2.74
C ASP A 107 -1.24 -12.67 1.41
N GLU A 108 -1.93 -12.66 0.25
CA GLU A 108 -1.28 -12.42 -1.06
C GLU A 108 -0.60 -11.04 -1.12
N PHE A 109 -1.20 -9.99 -0.55
CA PHE A 109 -0.60 -8.67 -0.45
C PHE A 109 0.63 -8.62 0.46
N SER A 110 0.75 -9.61 1.34
CA SER A 110 1.88 -9.78 2.24
C SER A 110 2.95 -10.78 1.74
N GLY A 111 2.73 -11.42 0.58
CA GLY A 111 3.63 -12.43 0.04
C GLY A 111 3.38 -13.85 0.55
N VAL A 112 2.27 -14.05 1.24
CA VAL A 112 1.85 -15.38 1.72
C VAL A 112 0.82 -15.94 0.75
N CYS A 113 1.23 -16.94 -0.02
CA CYS A 113 0.33 -17.54 -1.02
C CYS A 113 -0.60 -18.57 -0.39
N ALA A 114 -1.91 -18.40 -0.61
CA ALA A 114 -2.92 -19.37 -0.18
C ALA A 114 -2.88 -20.63 -1.07
N SER A 115 -3.13 -21.80 -0.48
CA SER A 115 -3.19 -23.06 -1.23
C SER A 115 -4.41 -23.17 -2.14
N GLU A 116 -5.49 -22.48 -1.81
CA GLU A 116 -6.76 -22.54 -2.55
C GLU A 116 -7.46 -21.18 -2.63
N THR A 117 -7.94 -20.84 -3.83
CA THR A 117 -8.76 -19.65 -4.08
C THR A 117 -10.19 -20.03 -4.45
N PRO A 118 -11.18 -19.13 -4.31
CA PRO A 118 -12.58 -19.42 -4.63
C PRO A 118 -12.86 -19.83 -6.08
N SER A 119 -11.99 -19.44 -7.01
CA SER A 119 -12.11 -19.82 -8.44
C SER A 119 -11.35 -21.07 -8.81
N GLY A 120 -10.50 -21.60 -7.92
CA GLY A 120 -9.56 -22.67 -8.23
C GLY A 120 -8.30 -22.20 -9.00
N LEU A 121 -8.17 -20.90 -9.28
CA LEU A 121 -6.96 -20.32 -9.85
C LEU A 121 -5.87 -20.22 -8.78
N PRO A 122 -4.58 -20.36 -9.12
CA PRO A 122 -3.49 -20.24 -8.15
C PRO A 122 -3.44 -18.85 -7.54
N SER A 123 -3.04 -18.76 -6.27
CA SER A 123 -2.73 -17.50 -5.62
C SER A 123 -1.45 -16.89 -6.19
N GLU A 124 -1.23 -15.60 -5.96
CA GLU A 124 -0.09 -14.85 -6.48
C GLU A 124 0.55 -14.04 -5.37
N ASP A 125 1.89 -14.00 -5.36
CA ASP A 125 2.63 -13.07 -4.50
C ASP A 125 2.51 -11.65 -5.05
N LEU A 126 1.77 -10.82 -4.33
CA LEU A 126 1.55 -9.40 -4.64
C LEU A 126 2.29 -8.46 -3.69
N SER A 127 3.16 -9.00 -2.80
CA SER A 127 3.95 -8.21 -1.84
C SER A 127 4.92 -7.24 -2.52
N ARG A 128 5.26 -7.48 -3.79
CA ARG A 128 6.07 -6.57 -4.60
C ARG A 128 5.46 -5.17 -4.75
N PHE A 129 4.15 -5.03 -4.52
CA PHE A 129 3.48 -3.72 -4.46
C PHE A 129 3.56 -3.08 -3.06
N ASN A 130 4.11 -3.81 -2.10
CA ASN A 130 4.40 -3.36 -0.75
C ASN A 130 5.89 -3.58 -0.40
N PRO A 131 6.83 -3.03 -1.21
CA PRO A 131 8.26 -3.26 -1.00
C PRO A 131 8.75 -2.65 0.30
N ILE A 132 9.71 -3.33 0.93
CA ILE A 132 10.46 -2.84 2.09
C ILE A 132 11.92 -2.69 1.66
N GLU A 133 12.49 -1.50 1.86
CA GLU A 133 13.86 -1.15 1.50
C GLU A 133 14.60 -0.67 2.76
N ASN A 134 15.77 -1.24 3.08
CA ASN A 134 16.61 -0.78 4.17
C ASN A 134 17.70 0.15 3.62
N HIS A 135 17.85 1.31 4.22
CA HIS A 135 18.88 2.30 3.92
C HIS A 135 19.80 2.44 5.15
N GLY A 136 20.99 1.89 5.05
CA GLY A 136 21.94 1.78 6.17
C GLY A 136 21.70 0.58 7.08
N ASP A 137 22.48 0.51 8.15
CA ASP A 137 22.51 -0.61 9.07
C ASP A 137 21.55 -0.41 10.26
N ALA A 138 20.88 -1.48 10.67
CA ALA A 138 20.01 -1.54 11.85
C ALA A 138 19.07 -0.32 12.00
N PRO A 139 18.21 0.00 11.02
CA PRO A 139 17.37 1.19 11.03
C PRO A 139 16.44 1.20 12.25
N LYS A 140 16.30 2.37 12.87
CA LYS A 140 15.37 2.63 13.98
C LYS A 140 14.18 3.48 13.58
N ILE A 141 14.27 4.10 12.41
CA ILE A 141 13.22 4.95 11.84
C ILE A 141 12.64 4.26 10.63
N GLY A 142 11.31 4.13 10.60
CA GLY A 142 10.56 3.71 9.42
C GLY A 142 9.95 4.90 8.70
N ILE A 143 9.81 4.79 7.39
CA ILE A 143 9.07 5.73 6.54
C ILE A 143 8.07 4.90 5.76
N ALA A 144 6.77 5.17 5.94
CA ALA A 144 5.69 4.48 5.26
C ALA A 144 4.91 5.45 4.38
N CYS A 145 4.67 5.06 3.14
CA CYS A 145 3.99 5.91 2.15
C CYS A 145 3.00 5.11 1.31
N GLY A 146 2.02 5.81 0.71
CA GLY A 146 1.11 5.23 -0.28
C GLY A 146 0.84 6.17 -1.45
N GLY A 147 0.42 5.60 -2.58
CA GLY A 147 0.12 6.36 -3.77
C GLY A 147 1.26 7.30 -4.17
N VAL A 148 0.92 8.48 -4.68
CA VAL A 148 1.90 9.48 -5.13
C VAL A 148 2.80 10.01 -4.00
N SER A 149 2.38 9.96 -2.74
CA SER A 149 3.22 10.36 -1.60
C SER A 149 4.51 9.53 -1.51
N THR A 150 4.52 8.31 -2.05
CA THR A 150 5.73 7.49 -2.19
C THR A 150 6.79 8.17 -3.06
N ALA A 151 6.38 8.72 -4.20
CA ALA A 151 7.31 9.43 -5.09
C ALA A 151 7.87 10.70 -4.43
N TYR A 152 7.02 11.47 -3.75
CA TYR A 152 7.45 12.67 -3.04
C TYR A 152 8.40 12.38 -1.88
N ALA A 153 8.14 11.33 -1.11
CA ALA A 153 9.02 10.93 -0.02
C ALA A 153 10.39 10.47 -0.56
N LYS A 154 10.42 9.68 -1.63
CA LYS A 154 11.68 9.25 -2.27
C LYS A 154 12.47 10.45 -2.82
N GLU A 155 11.82 11.41 -3.46
CA GLU A 155 12.47 12.64 -3.95
C GLU A 155 13.03 13.47 -2.79
N ALA A 156 12.23 13.69 -1.74
CA ALA A 156 12.68 14.43 -0.55
C ALA A 156 13.91 13.78 0.11
N LEU A 157 13.91 12.46 0.26
CA LEU A 157 15.05 11.70 0.79
C LEU A 157 16.28 11.86 -0.10
N SER A 158 16.13 11.78 -1.43
CA SER A 158 17.21 12.00 -2.38
C SER A 158 17.81 13.40 -2.26
N ILE A 159 16.97 14.43 -2.14
CA ILE A 159 17.43 15.82 -1.94
C ILE A 159 18.21 15.95 -0.62
N LEU A 160 17.73 15.37 0.47
CA LEU A 160 18.39 15.40 1.77
C LEU A 160 19.75 14.67 1.74
N GLU A 161 19.82 13.51 1.08
CA GLU A 161 21.08 12.77 0.91
C GLU A 161 22.10 13.56 0.10
N HIS A 162 21.69 14.23 -0.97
CA HIS A 162 22.57 15.08 -1.77
C HIS A 162 23.06 16.30 -0.96
N ALA A 163 22.19 16.95 -0.21
CA ALA A 163 22.55 18.08 0.64
C ALA A 163 23.58 17.67 1.72
N ALA A 164 23.37 16.53 2.39
CA ALA A 164 24.30 15.99 3.37
C ALA A 164 25.69 15.71 2.78
N LYS A 165 25.76 15.12 1.58
CA LYS A 165 27.02 14.86 0.87
C LYS A 165 27.77 16.15 0.50
N GLN A 166 27.07 17.19 0.04
CA GLN A 166 27.65 18.48 -0.31
C GLN A 166 28.25 19.18 0.91
N THR A 167 27.54 19.19 2.05
CA THR A 167 28.01 19.79 3.30
C THR A 167 29.28 19.08 3.82
N THR A 168 29.33 17.75 3.70
CA THR A 168 30.51 16.96 4.09
C THR A 168 31.71 17.27 3.21
N SER A 169 31.52 17.49 1.90
CA SER A 169 32.58 17.87 0.96
C SER A 169 33.12 19.29 1.19
N ALA A 170 32.24 20.24 1.52
CA ALA A 170 32.60 21.63 1.78
C ALA A 170 33.34 21.82 3.13
N ALA A 171 32.99 21.03 4.15
CA ALA A 171 33.63 21.07 5.48
C ALA A 171 35.13 20.68 5.45
N GLY A 172 35.56 19.91 4.44
CA GLY A 172 36.98 19.54 4.23
C GLY A 172 37.85 20.72 3.83
N VAL A 173 37.28 21.86 3.40
CA VAL A 173 38.01 23.02 2.89
C VAL A 173 38.02 24.20 3.89
N ALA A 174 37.11 24.27 4.84
CA ALA A 174 36.89 25.50 5.65
C ALA A 174 36.64 25.30 7.16
N GLY A 175 36.89 24.13 7.75
CA GLY A 175 36.66 23.93 9.20
C GLY A 175 35.22 24.11 9.65
N GLY A 176 34.24 24.02 8.75
CA GLY A 176 32.82 24.10 9.02
C GLY A 176 32.23 22.84 9.68
N GLU A 177 31.07 22.96 10.34
CA GLU A 177 30.39 21.85 10.93
C GLU A 177 30.10 20.77 9.87
N ARG A 178 30.45 19.51 10.17
CA ARG A 178 30.15 18.38 9.29
C ARG A 178 28.63 18.23 9.21
N GLY A 179 28.06 18.32 8.00
CA GLY A 179 26.66 17.94 7.77
C GLY A 179 26.46 16.50 8.25
N GLU A 180 25.51 16.29 9.14
CA GLU A 180 25.17 14.94 9.55
C GLU A 180 24.58 14.16 8.38
N ALA A 181 25.12 12.97 8.14
CA ALA A 181 24.52 12.02 7.21
C ALA A 181 23.10 11.67 7.70
N LEU A 182 22.20 11.37 6.77
CA LEU A 182 20.87 10.87 7.15
C LEU A 182 21.01 9.63 8.04
N PRO A 183 20.21 9.54 9.11
CA PRO A 183 20.19 8.33 9.92
C PRO A 183 19.74 7.13 9.06
N SER A 184 20.16 5.92 9.44
CA SER A 184 19.64 4.69 8.81
C SER A 184 18.11 4.62 8.96
N TYR A 185 17.42 4.34 7.85
CA TYR A 185 15.97 4.25 7.83
C TYR A 185 15.50 3.01 7.03
N ARG A 186 14.29 2.57 7.31
CA ARG A 186 13.58 1.55 6.55
C ARG A 186 12.42 2.21 5.83
N PHE A 187 12.34 2.04 4.53
CA PHE A 187 11.28 2.57 3.71
C PHE A 187 10.29 1.47 3.35
N MET A 188 9.00 1.77 3.40
CA MET A 188 7.94 0.88 2.91
C MET A 188 6.94 1.66 2.08
N GLN A 189 6.68 1.19 0.87
CA GLN A 189 5.50 1.57 0.13
C GLN A 189 4.35 0.65 0.51
N ILE A 190 3.15 1.20 0.68
CA ILE A 190 1.90 0.46 0.81
C ILE A 190 1.06 0.76 -0.42
N GLY A 191 1.25 -0.04 -1.46
CA GLY A 191 0.53 0.06 -2.74
C GLY A 191 -0.78 -0.72 -2.77
N THR A 192 -1.06 -1.51 -1.72
CA THR A 192 -2.33 -2.24 -1.56
C THR A 192 -2.92 -1.94 -0.17
N PRO A 193 -3.53 -0.73 0.02
CA PRO A 193 -3.94 -0.27 1.34
C PRO A 193 -5.17 -0.99 1.92
N PHE A 194 -5.91 -1.75 1.11
CA PHE A 194 -7.02 -2.57 1.59
C PHE A 194 -7.21 -3.84 0.73
N PRO A 195 -7.40 -5.05 1.35
CA PRO A 195 -7.15 -5.29 2.77
C PRO A 195 -5.68 -5.00 3.13
N PHE A 196 -5.44 -4.59 4.36
CA PHE A 196 -4.11 -4.15 4.79
C PHE A 196 -3.13 -5.32 4.78
N PRO A 197 -1.88 -5.17 4.29
CA PRO A 197 -0.89 -6.24 4.19
C PRO A 197 -0.22 -6.51 5.55
N GLU A 198 -0.98 -7.07 6.51
CA GLU A 198 -0.61 -7.13 7.93
C GLU A 198 0.72 -7.85 8.19
N ALA A 199 0.95 -9.00 7.54
CA ALA A 199 2.19 -9.75 7.78
C ALA A 199 3.41 -9.00 7.23
N ARG A 200 3.27 -8.32 6.08
CA ARG A 200 4.33 -7.48 5.52
C ARG A 200 4.61 -6.25 6.36
N VAL A 201 3.57 -5.67 6.94
CA VAL A 201 3.69 -4.54 7.87
C VAL A 201 4.31 -4.99 9.20
N ASP A 202 3.98 -6.18 9.73
CA ASP A 202 4.63 -6.72 10.95
C ASP A 202 6.15 -6.87 10.74
N GLU A 203 6.57 -7.34 9.56
CA GLU A 203 7.98 -7.39 9.15
C GLU A 203 8.60 -5.98 9.10
N PHE A 204 7.92 -5.03 8.47
CA PHE A 204 8.38 -3.64 8.37
C PHE A 204 8.58 -2.99 9.73
N LEU A 205 7.69 -3.22 10.68
CA LEU A 205 7.73 -2.61 12.01
C LEU A 205 8.80 -3.22 12.95
N ASP A 206 9.39 -4.36 12.56
CA ASP A 206 10.29 -5.06 13.45
C ASP A 206 11.60 -4.30 13.70
N GLY A 207 11.92 -4.10 14.98
CA GLY A 207 13.13 -3.40 15.43
C GLY A 207 13.10 -1.88 15.28
N LEU A 208 12.02 -1.27 14.76
CA LEU A 208 11.85 0.18 14.66
C LEU A 208 11.40 0.79 16.00
N ASP A 209 11.82 2.03 16.25
CA ASP A 209 11.41 2.85 17.40
C ASP A 209 10.31 3.86 17.01
N ALA A 210 10.31 4.32 15.74
CA ALA A 210 9.32 5.24 15.21
C ALA A 210 9.07 5.00 13.73
N VAL A 211 7.86 5.29 13.25
CA VAL A 211 7.49 5.30 11.83
C VAL A 211 6.86 6.65 11.49
N ILE A 212 7.37 7.28 10.44
CA ILE A 212 6.80 8.50 9.87
C ILE A 212 5.94 8.10 8.67
N VAL A 213 4.71 8.62 8.61
CA VAL A 213 3.74 8.28 7.56
C VAL A 213 3.48 9.47 6.66
N PHE A 214 3.63 9.26 5.35
CA PHE A 214 3.27 10.25 4.32
C PHE A 214 2.18 9.68 3.42
N GLU A 215 1.00 10.28 3.47
CA GLU A 215 -0.16 9.90 2.66
C GLU A 215 -1.02 11.12 2.31
N GLU A 216 -1.78 11.02 1.22
CA GLU A 216 -2.73 12.04 0.82
C GLU A 216 -4.08 11.84 1.52
N LEU A 217 -4.83 12.91 1.70
CA LEU A 217 -6.20 12.93 2.23
C LEU A 217 -6.30 12.35 3.65
N ASP A 218 -7.01 11.24 3.82
CA ASP A 218 -7.29 10.63 5.12
C ASP A 218 -6.11 9.79 5.64
N SER A 219 -6.04 9.62 6.95
CA SER A 219 -5.02 8.79 7.64
C SER A 219 -5.32 7.28 7.54
N VAL A 220 -5.37 6.73 6.32
CA VAL A 220 -5.70 5.31 6.09
C VAL A 220 -4.53 4.39 6.42
N ILE A 221 -3.33 4.76 5.95
CA ILE A 221 -2.10 4.01 6.23
C ILE A 221 -1.70 4.18 7.68
N GLU A 222 -1.76 5.40 8.21
CA GLU A 222 -1.46 5.69 9.61
C GLU A 222 -2.35 4.87 10.54
N ASP A 223 -3.67 4.81 10.31
CA ASP A 223 -4.61 4.02 11.10
C ASP A 223 -4.25 2.52 11.06
N GLY A 224 -3.89 2.00 9.88
CA GLY A 224 -3.43 0.62 9.73
C GLY A 224 -2.16 0.33 10.52
N LEU A 225 -1.19 1.23 10.46
CA LEU A 225 0.07 1.10 11.22
C LEU A 225 -0.12 1.23 12.73
N VAL A 226 -0.98 2.15 13.17
CA VAL A 226 -1.36 2.28 14.60
C VAL A 226 -2.04 1.00 15.09
N HIS A 227 -2.95 0.44 14.30
CA HIS A 227 -3.58 -0.84 14.60
C HIS A 227 -2.53 -1.96 14.74
N MET A 228 -1.61 -2.07 13.80
CA MET A 228 -0.56 -3.09 13.83
C MET A 228 0.41 -2.90 15.00
N ALA A 229 0.80 -1.66 15.32
CA ALA A 229 1.61 -1.35 16.51
C ALA A 229 0.87 -1.77 17.79
N GLY A 230 -0.43 -1.53 17.89
CA GLY A 230 -1.28 -1.99 19.00
C GLY A 230 -1.33 -3.50 19.13
N LEU A 231 -1.48 -4.24 18.01
CA LEU A 231 -1.45 -5.70 18.00
C LEU A 231 -0.09 -6.25 18.41
N ARG A 232 1.02 -5.62 17.98
CA ARG A 232 2.38 -6.00 18.41
C ARG A 232 2.56 -5.82 19.92
N ALA A 233 2.15 -4.66 20.45
CA ALA A 233 2.20 -4.41 21.90
C ALA A 233 1.39 -5.43 22.69
N ALA A 234 0.18 -5.76 22.25
CA ALA A 234 -0.67 -6.77 22.89
C ALA A 234 -0.04 -8.18 22.87
N ARG A 235 0.85 -8.44 21.92
CA ARG A 235 1.62 -9.72 21.82
C ARG A 235 2.98 -9.65 22.51
N GLY A 236 3.29 -8.58 23.24
CA GLY A 236 4.58 -8.39 23.92
C GLY A 236 5.76 -8.11 22.99
N LYS A 237 5.50 -7.76 21.72
CA LYS A 237 6.53 -7.34 20.77
C LYS A 237 6.82 -5.85 20.89
N SER A 238 8.00 -5.41 20.45
CA SER A 238 8.31 -4.00 20.26
C SER A 238 7.30 -3.33 19.32
N ALA A 239 6.78 -2.19 19.72
CA ALA A 239 5.80 -1.42 18.97
C ALA A 239 6.34 0.01 18.78
N PRO A 240 6.66 0.43 17.54
CA PRO A 240 7.14 1.76 17.26
C PRO A 240 6.05 2.81 17.46
N ARG A 241 6.46 4.06 17.72
CA ARG A 241 5.55 5.21 17.65
C ARG A 241 5.21 5.48 16.19
N VAL A 242 3.94 5.67 15.89
CA VAL A 242 3.48 6.04 14.54
C VAL A 242 3.22 7.55 14.53
N LEU A 243 3.82 8.23 13.58
CA LEU A 243 3.85 9.69 13.46
C LEU A 243 3.32 10.08 12.07
N GLY A 244 2.14 10.65 12.00
CA GLY A 244 1.50 11.08 10.77
C GLY A 244 0.55 12.25 11.00
N ARG A 245 -0.50 12.33 10.20
CA ARG A 245 -1.52 13.39 10.28
C ARG A 245 -2.41 13.25 11.52
N ALA A 246 -2.88 12.04 11.80
CA ALA A 246 -3.77 11.77 12.93
C ALA A 246 -3.05 12.00 14.27
N SER A 247 -1.75 11.68 14.36
CA SER A 247 -0.93 11.98 15.53
C SER A 247 -0.57 13.46 15.67
N GLY A 248 -0.83 14.29 14.64
CA GLY A 248 -0.48 15.70 14.59
C GLY A 248 1.01 15.98 14.36
N ALA A 249 1.81 14.93 14.05
CA ALA A 249 3.24 15.08 13.74
C ALA A 249 3.46 15.69 12.35
N CYS A 250 2.60 15.32 11.38
CA CYS A 250 2.56 15.92 10.05
C CYS A 250 1.33 16.81 9.96
N ARG A 251 1.51 18.13 10.01
CA ARG A 251 0.41 19.09 9.85
C ARG A 251 0.16 19.33 8.36
N ASP A 252 -1.10 19.62 8.03
CA ASP A 252 -1.41 20.16 6.72
C ASP A 252 -0.66 21.47 6.53
N ALA A 253 0.13 21.58 5.47
CA ALA A 253 0.53 22.86 4.95
C ALA A 253 -0.75 23.48 4.35
N GLY A 254 -1.42 24.32 5.14
CA GLY A 254 -2.63 25.02 4.77
C GLY A 254 -2.48 25.90 3.54
#